data_8746e590323ee03d833aee3ffac83ad3
#
_entry.id   8746e590323ee03d833aee3ffac83ad3
#
_cell.length_a   1.000
_cell.length_b   1.000
_cell.length_c   1.000
_cell.angle_alpha   90.00
_cell.angle_beta   90.00
_cell.angle_gamma   90.00
#
_symmetry.space_group_name_H-M   'P 1'
#
loop_
_entity.id
_entity.type
_entity.pdbx_description
1 polymer ?
#
loop_
_entity_poly.entity_id
_entity_poly.type
_entity_poly.pdbx_seq_one_letter_code
_entity_poly.pdbx_strand_id
1 'polypeptide(L)'
;AGQMCTAPQNIFLPTKGITDASGQHHSYQDLVDGLRQALRKIKDHPQMGPGVLATVQNSRTMERIRSLQEQAGDAVLLGSEAVAHEAFPHALSCSPLLVEANVDRKDWFGAEQFGPIAFVIPYPEVEQAMNLMLEQIKQHGALSCGIYCNDAALCERIADQLAEAFVPVSFNLT
;
A
#
# COMPACT_ATOMS: atom_id res chain seq x y z
N ALA A 1 -8.47 -9.26 3.90
CA ALA A 1 -7.12 -8.82 3.62
C ALA A 1 -6.79 -7.59 4.41
N GLY A 2 -6.02 -6.70 4.40
CA GLY A 2 -5.85 -5.42 5.12
C GLY A 2 -5.70 -5.46 6.66
N GLN A 3 -5.85 -6.62 7.28
CA GLN A 3 -5.63 -6.83 8.71
C GLN A 3 -4.68 -8.01 8.96
N MET A 4 -3.86 -8.32 7.97
CA MET A 4 -2.76 -9.28 8.11
C MET A 4 -1.47 -8.51 8.29
N CYS A 5 -0.60 -9.02 9.15
CA CYS A 5 0.72 -8.43 9.40
C CYS A 5 1.62 -8.33 8.16
N THR A 6 1.31 -9.07 7.10
CA THR A 6 2.01 -9.03 5.80
C THR A 6 1.27 -8.21 4.74
N ALA A 7 0.16 -7.53 5.08
CA ALA A 7 -0.52 -6.66 4.13
C ALA A 7 0.36 -5.45 3.80
N PRO A 8 0.60 -5.14 2.51
CA PRO A 8 1.40 -3.98 2.14
C PRO A 8 0.70 -2.70 2.57
N GLN A 9 1.39 -1.87 3.35
CA GLN A 9 0.91 -0.57 3.78
C GLN A 9 1.50 0.53 2.89
N ASN A 10 2.81 0.51 2.66
CA ASN A 10 3.53 1.55 1.95
C ASN A 10 3.90 1.07 0.55
N ILE A 11 3.44 1.78 -0.47
CA ILE A 11 3.64 1.48 -1.88
C ILE A 11 4.44 2.62 -2.49
N PHE A 12 5.74 2.40 -2.68
CA PHE A 12 6.63 3.39 -3.29
C PHE A 12 6.49 3.32 -4.82
N LEU A 13 6.18 4.45 -5.46
CA LEU A 13 6.03 4.55 -6.91
C LEU A 13 6.95 5.64 -7.49
N PRO A 14 7.71 5.34 -8.56
CA PRO A 14 8.57 6.33 -9.20
C PRO A 14 7.74 7.39 -9.94
N THR A 15 8.02 8.66 -9.69
CA THR A 15 7.34 9.78 -10.37
C THR A 15 7.58 9.82 -11.86
N LYS A 16 8.68 9.21 -12.33
CA LYS A 16 9.02 9.06 -13.74
C LYS A 16 8.25 7.90 -14.41
N GLY A 17 7.44 7.15 -13.66
CA GLY A 17 6.80 5.94 -14.14
C GLY A 17 7.75 4.76 -14.26
N ILE A 18 7.29 3.70 -14.91
CA ILE A 18 8.04 2.47 -15.14
C ILE A 18 7.98 2.08 -16.63
N THR A 19 8.95 1.29 -17.07
CA THR A 19 8.87 0.58 -18.34
C THR A 19 8.72 -0.92 -18.06
N ASP A 20 7.67 -1.52 -18.58
CA ASP A 20 7.41 -2.95 -18.36
C ASP A 20 8.32 -3.86 -19.21
N ALA A 21 8.19 -5.17 -19.01
CA ALA A 21 9.00 -6.16 -19.74
C ALA A 21 8.74 -6.18 -21.27
N SER A 22 7.63 -5.60 -21.73
CA SER A 22 7.33 -5.44 -23.16
C SER A 22 7.97 -4.18 -23.79
N GLY A 23 8.55 -3.32 -22.96
CA GLY A 23 9.09 -2.03 -23.37
C GLY A 23 8.06 -0.90 -23.36
N GLN A 24 6.84 -1.15 -22.90
CA GLN A 24 5.83 -0.10 -22.77
C GLN A 24 6.07 0.74 -21.52
N HIS A 25 6.04 2.07 -21.70
CA HIS A 25 6.12 3.01 -20.59
C HIS A 25 4.74 3.25 -19.96
N HIS A 26 4.70 3.21 -18.63
CA HIS A 26 3.55 3.56 -17.82
C HIS A 26 3.90 4.74 -16.93
N SER A 27 3.17 5.83 -17.06
CA SER A 27 3.36 7.01 -16.22
C SER A 27 3.01 6.74 -14.75
N TYR A 28 3.45 7.62 -13.87
CA TYR A 28 3.03 7.59 -12.46
C TYR A 28 1.50 7.53 -12.31
N GLN A 29 0.80 8.36 -13.10
CA GLN A 29 -0.66 8.39 -13.07
C GLN A 29 -1.29 7.07 -13.54
N ASP A 30 -0.72 6.42 -14.57
CA ASP A 30 -1.19 5.11 -15.02
C ASP A 30 -1.06 4.05 -13.91
N LEU A 31 0.03 4.10 -13.13
CA LEU A 31 0.24 3.19 -12.00
C LEU A 31 -0.76 3.43 -10.87
N VAL A 32 -0.99 4.69 -10.51
CA VAL A 32 -1.99 5.08 -9.50
C VAL A 32 -3.40 4.65 -9.94
N ASP A 33 -3.76 4.93 -11.19
CA ASP A 33 -5.08 4.57 -11.72
C ASP A 33 -5.26 3.06 -11.84
N GLY A 34 -4.20 2.34 -12.18
CA GLY A 34 -4.18 0.88 -12.15
C GLY A 34 -4.46 0.30 -10.76
N LEU A 35 -3.81 0.82 -9.72
CA LEU A 35 -4.07 0.44 -8.32
C LEU A 35 -5.52 0.75 -7.91
N ARG A 36 -6.01 1.95 -8.22
CA ARG A 36 -7.40 2.35 -7.92
C ARG A 36 -8.41 1.43 -8.60
N GLN A 37 -8.20 1.12 -9.88
CA GLN A 37 -9.07 0.23 -10.65
C GLN A 37 -9.05 -1.19 -10.11
N ALA A 38 -7.88 -1.73 -9.77
CA ALA A 38 -7.76 -3.06 -9.18
C ALA A 38 -8.50 -3.17 -7.86
N LEU A 39 -8.36 -2.19 -6.97
CA LEU A 39 -9.07 -2.15 -5.69
C LEU A 39 -10.58 -2.00 -5.87
N ARG A 40 -11.04 -1.15 -6.79
CA ARG A 40 -12.46 -1.01 -7.13
C ARG A 40 -13.04 -2.31 -7.68
N LYS A 41 -12.34 -2.95 -8.61
CA LYS A 41 -12.77 -4.23 -9.20
C LYS A 41 -12.96 -5.31 -8.14
N ILE A 42 -12.09 -5.38 -7.14
CA ILE A 42 -12.25 -6.30 -6.01
C ILE A 42 -13.45 -5.91 -5.16
N LYS A 43 -13.58 -4.62 -4.81
CA LYS A 43 -14.68 -4.11 -3.99
C LYS A 43 -16.05 -4.38 -4.64
N ASP A 44 -16.15 -4.09 -5.92
CA ASP A 44 -17.41 -4.14 -6.66
C ASP A 44 -17.78 -5.56 -7.15
N HIS A 45 -16.91 -6.54 -6.92
CA HIS A 45 -17.19 -7.93 -7.31
C HIS A 45 -18.24 -8.55 -6.37
N PRO A 46 -19.40 -9.00 -6.87
CA PRO A 46 -20.54 -9.39 -6.04
C PRO A 46 -20.26 -10.51 -5.03
N GLN A 47 -19.43 -11.47 -5.41
CA GLN A 47 -19.09 -12.63 -4.57
C GLN A 47 -17.76 -12.44 -3.82
N MET A 48 -16.75 -11.87 -4.48
CA MET A 48 -15.44 -11.68 -3.87
C MET A 48 -15.37 -10.48 -2.93
N GLY A 49 -16.06 -9.39 -3.25
CA GLY A 49 -16.04 -8.17 -2.48
C GLY A 49 -16.33 -8.42 -0.99
N PRO A 50 -17.48 -8.94 -0.62
CA PRO A 50 -17.81 -9.22 0.78
C PRO A 50 -16.85 -10.21 1.47
N GLY A 51 -16.34 -11.21 0.74
CA GLY A 51 -15.44 -12.23 1.28
C GLY A 51 -13.98 -11.75 1.46
N VAL A 52 -13.53 -10.84 0.60
CA VAL A 52 -12.15 -10.30 0.62
C VAL A 52 -12.05 -9.05 1.49
N LEU A 53 -13.10 -8.24 1.55
CA LEU A 53 -13.18 -7.06 2.39
C LEU A 53 -13.35 -7.50 3.84
N ALA A 54 -12.25 -7.49 4.56
CA ALA A 54 -12.19 -7.99 5.93
C ALA A 54 -13.10 -7.20 6.86
N THR A 55 -13.85 -7.92 7.68
CA THR A 55 -14.55 -7.35 8.83
C THR A 55 -13.54 -6.75 9.80
N VAL A 56 -13.73 -5.51 10.15
CA VAL A 56 -12.90 -4.81 11.12
C VAL A 56 -13.29 -5.24 12.52
N GLN A 57 -12.35 -5.79 13.28
CA GLN A 57 -12.61 -6.33 14.61
C GLN A 57 -12.78 -5.26 15.71
N ASN A 58 -12.31 -4.03 15.43
CA ASN A 58 -12.27 -2.97 16.42
C ASN A 58 -12.80 -1.65 15.85
N SER A 59 -13.73 -1.02 16.55
CA SER A 59 -14.27 0.30 16.20
C SER A 59 -13.18 1.38 16.05
N ARG A 60 -12.10 1.30 16.83
CA ARG A 60 -10.96 2.21 16.72
C ARG A 60 -10.28 2.16 15.35
N THR A 61 -10.31 1.00 14.68
CA THR A 61 -9.79 0.91 13.30
C THR A 61 -10.69 1.68 12.34
N MET A 62 -12.01 1.61 12.50
CA MET A 62 -12.95 2.41 11.71
C MET A 62 -12.78 3.91 11.95
N GLU A 63 -12.58 4.31 13.20
CA GLU A 63 -12.31 5.70 13.59
C GLU A 63 -11.01 6.20 12.96
N ARG A 64 -9.95 5.39 12.99
CA ARG A 64 -8.65 5.70 12.35
C ARG A 64 -8.81 5.91 10.85
N ILE A 65 -9.50 5.02 10.14
CA ILE A 65 -9.75 5.13 8.71
C ILE A 65 -10.47 6.43 8.40
N ARG A 66 -11.54 6.74 9.14
CA ARG A 66 -12.32 7.97 8.95
C ARG A 66 -11.49 9.22 9.21
N SER A 67 -10.78 9.26 10.34
CA SER A 67 -9.94 10.39 10.71
C SER A 67 -8.82 10.63 9.70
N LEU A 68 -8.17 9.57 9.23
CA LEU A 68 -7.13 9.68 8.20
C LEU A 68 -7.72 10.18 6.87
N GLN A 69 -8.86 9.65 6.46
CA GLN A 69 -9.53 10.08 5.23
C GLN A 69 -9.93 11.56 5.28
N GLU A 70 -10.44 12.04 6.42
CA GLU A 70 -10.77 13.44 6.63
C GLU A 70 -9.51 14.34 6.60
N GLN A 71 -8.44 13.90 7.27
CA GLN A 71 -7.16 14.65 7.29
C GLN A 71 -6.47 14.68 5.92
N ALA A 72 -6.58 13.60 5.16
CA ALA A 72 -5.94 13.49 3.85
C ALA A 72 -6.64 14.35 2.77
N GLY A 73 -7.95 14.58 2.87
CA GLY A 73 -8.67 15.46 1.95
C GLY A 73 -8.42 15.10 0.48
N ASP A 74 -7.86 16.04 -0.28
CA ASP A 74 -7.56 15.85 -1.71
C ASP A 74 -6.48 14.80 -2.01
N ALA A 75 -5.71 14.38 -1.02
CA ALA A 75 -4.73 13.31 -1.15
C ALA A 75 -5.35 11.90 -1.13
N VAL A 76 -6.67 11.79 -0.91
CA VAL A 76 -7.37 10.50 -0.96
C VAL A 76 -7.52 10.04 -2.41
N LEU A 77 -6.80 8.99 -2.76
CA LEU A 77 -6.87 8.36 -4.08
C LEU A 77 -8.08 7.42 -4.22
N LEU A 78 -8.42 6.71 -3.15
CA LEU A 78 -9.62 5.87 -3.05
C LEU A 78 -10.15 5.95 -1.62
N GLY A 79 -11.35 6.51 -1.47
CA GLY A 79 -12.02 6.61 -0.18
C GLY A 79 -12.53 5.26 0.32
N SER A 80 -12.48 5.07 1.64
CA SER A 80 -13.09 3.93 2.31
C SER A 80 -14.58 4.16 2.53
N GLU A 81 -15.36 3.14 2.25
CA GLU A 81 -16.82 3.14 2.41
C GLU A 81 -17.24 1.94 3.25
N ALA A 82 -18.35 2.08 3.98
CA ALA A 82 -18.96 0.95 4.66
C ALA A 82 -19.47 -0.07 3.64
N VAL A 83 -19.24 -1.35 3.89
CA VAL A 83 -19.69 -2.46 3.04
C VAL A 83 -20.63 -3.34 3.83
N ALA A 84 -21.86 -3.50 3.33
CA ALA A 84 -22.84 -4.41 3.90
C ALA A 84 -22.48 -5.87 3.58
N HIS A 85 -22.64 -6.74 4.56
CA HIS A 85 -22.46 -8.18 4.39
C HIS A 85 -23.81 -8.88 4.66
N GLU A 86 -24.40 -9.51 3.64
CA GLU A 86 -25.73 -10.11 3.75
C GLU A 86 -25.83 -11.16 4.87
N ALA A 87 -24.84 -12.05 4.96
CA ALA A 87 -24.79 -13.09 5.99
C ALA A 87 -24.46 -12.56 7.40
N PHE A 88 -23.88 -11.37 7.50
CA PHE A 88 -23.42 -10.77 8.77
C PHE A 88 -23.77 -9.28 8.83
N PRO A 89 -25.06 -8.94 8.99
CA PRO A 89 -25.54 -7.54 8.90
C PRO A 89 -24.97 -6.61 10.00
N HIS A 90 -24.42 -7.16 11.07
CA HIS A 90 -23.77 -6.40 12.14
C HIS A 90 -22.24 -6.34 12.03
N ALA A 91 -21.67 -6.91 10.96
CA ALA A 91 -20.23 -6.87 10.74
C ALA A 91 -19.78 -5.44 10.39
N LEU A 92 -18.71 -5.00 11.02
CA LEU A 92 -18.05 -3.74 10.70
C LEU A 92 -17.10 -3.96 9.51
N SER A 93 -17.63 -3.89 8.30
CA SER A 93 -16.86 -4.08 7.07
C SER A 93 -16.71 -2.77 6.32
N CYS A 94 -15.54 -2.52 5.77
CA CYS A 94 -15.27 -1.35 4.94
C CYS A 94 -14.34 -1.68 3.78
N SER A 95 -14.40 -0.86 2.74
CA SER A 95 -13.49 -0.93 1.61
C SER A 95 -12.12 -0.33 1.98
N PRO A 96 -11.05 -0.65 1.23
CA PRO A 96 -9.73 -0.08 1.47
C PRO A 96 -9.71 1.44 1.33
N LEU A 97 -8.87 2.09 2.15
CA LEU A 97 -8.47 3.49 2.00
C LEU A 97 -7.10 3.53 1.31
N LEU A 98 -6.99 4.26 0.21
CA LEU A 98 -5.72 4.53 -0.47
C LEU A 98 -5.46 6.03 -0.46
N VAL A 99 -4.31 6.43 0.07
CA VAL A 99 -3.91 7.84 0.23
C VAL A 99 -2.56 8.06 -0.45
N GLU A 100 -2.42 9.16 -1.20
CA GLU A 100 -1.10 9.62 -1.62
C GLU A 100 -0.43 10.36 -0.46
N ALA A 101 0.76 9.91 -0.09
CA ALA A 101 1.52 10.51 1.00
C ALA A 101 2.84 11.07 0.48
N ASN A 102 3.04 12.37 0.57
CA ASN A 102 4.35 12.96 0.34
C ASN A 102 5.37 12.40 1.35
N VAL A 103 6.63 12.31 0.97
CA VAL A 103 7.75 11.85 1.81
C VAL A 103 7.87 12.58 3.16
N ASP A 104 7.37 13.80 3.25
CA ASP A 104 7.34 14.59 4.47
C ASP A 104 6.22 14.18 5.44
N ARG A 105 5.24 13.40 4.98
CA ARG A 105 4.10 12.93 5.79
C ARG A 105 4.39 11.60 6.50
N LYS A 106 5.59 11.49 7.08
CA LYS A 106 5.99 10.33 7.89
C LYS A 106 5.04 10.07 9.06
N ASP A 107 4.34 11.10 9.52
CA ASP A 107 3.28 11.01 10.52
C ASP A 107 2.12 10.09 10.08
N TRP A 108 1.88 9.92 8.78
CA TRP A 108 0.84 9.05 8.24
C TRP A 108 1.32 7.61 8.05
N PHE A 109 2.45 7.44 7.36
CA PHE A 109 2.89 6.12 6.88
C PHE A 109 4.09 5.54 7.64
N GLY A 110 4.72 6.31 8.53
CA GLY A 110 5.93 5.90 9.23
C GLY A 110 5.69 4.79 10.25
N ALA A 111 4.56 4.85 10.97
CA ALA A 111 4.16 3.78 11.88
C ALA A 111 3.06 2.89 11.27
N GLU A 112 2.92 1.68 11.79
CA GLU A 112 1.88 0.75 11.35
C GLU A 112 0.48 1.35 11.53
N GLN A 113 -0.29 1.38 10.44
CA GLN A 113 -1.70 1.74 10.42
C GLN A 113 -2.55 0.47 10.25
N PHE A 114 -2.63 -0.34 11.31
CA PHE A 114 -3.33 -1.62 11.24
C PHE A 114 -4.79 -1.47 10.80
N GLY A 115 -5.10 -1.98 9.59
CA GLY A 115 -6.39 -1.84 8.93
C GLY A 115 -6.25 -1.88 7.41
N PRO A 116 -7.35 -1.78 6.66
CA PRO A 116 -7.33 -1.71 5.20
C PRO A 116 -6.92 -0.30 4.71
N ILE A 117 -5.73 0.12 5.09
CA ILE A 117 -5.13 1.41 4.74
C ILE A 117 -3.84 1.15 3.98
N ALA A 118 -3.65 1.85 2.87
CA ALA A 118 -2.39 1.86 2.14
C ALA A 118 -2.03 3.28 1.69
N PHE A 119 -0.72 3.53 1.61
CA PHE A 119 -0.16 4.80 1.16
C PHE A 119 0.60 4.61 -0.14
N VAL A 120 0.34 5.47 -1.11
CA VAL A 120 1.17 5.62 -2.31
C VAL A 120 2.17 6.73 -2.03
N ILE A 121 3.45 6.41 -2.10
CA ILE A 121 4.55 7.33 -1.78
C ILE A 121 5.34 7.59 -3.06
N PRO A 122 5.13 8.75 -3.71
CA PRO A 122 5.87 9.10 -4.91
C PRO A 122 7.33 9.40 -4.59
N TYR A 123 8.24 8.90 -5.44
CA TYR A 123 9.66 9.20 -5.33
C TYR A 123 10.28 9.55 -6.70
N PRO A 124 11.17 10.55 -6.77
CA PRO A 124 11.86 10.90 -8.01
C PRO A 124 13.06 10.01 -8.31
N GLU A 125 13.80 9.55 -7.27
CA GLU A 125 15.02 8.76 -7.41
C GLU A 125 15.00 7.55 -6.45
N VAL A 126 15.48 6.40 -6.94
CA VAL A 126 15.46 5.12 -6.21
C VAL A 126 16.20 5.23 -4.86
N GLU A 127 17.32 5.93 -4.81
CA GLU A 127 18.10 6.13 -3.59
C GLU A 127 17.29 6.82 -2.49
N GLN A 128 16.42 7.77 -2.86
CA GLN A 128 15.57 8.45 -1.90
C GLN A 128 14.53 7.48 -1.31
N ALA A 129 13.89 6.67 -2.16
CA ALA A 129 12.94 5.66 -1.70
C ALA A 129 13.62 4.62 -0.79
N MET A 130 14.81 4.14 -1.18
CA MET A 130 15.59 3.17 -0.40
C MET A 130 15.98 3.74 0.97
N ASN A 131 16.50 4.96 1.01
CA ASN A 131 16.89 5.61 2.27
C ASN A 131 15.68 5.78 3.20
N LEU A 132 14.56 6.24 2.66
CA LEU A 132 13.33 6.41 3.43
C LEU A 132 12.80 5.07 3.95
N MET A 133 12.77 4.04 3.11
CA MET A 133 12.35 2.70 3.49
C MET A 133 13.24 2.13 4.60
N LEU A 134 14.58 2.20 4.45
CA LEU A 134 15.52 1.71 5.46
C LEU A 134 15.44 2.49 6.78
N GLU A 135 15.19 3.80 6.72
CA GLU A 135 14.93 4.61 7.91
C GLU A 135 13.68 4.09 8.66
N GLN A 136 12.57 3.88 7.93
CA GLN A 136 11.33 3.36 8.53
C GLN A 136 11.53 1.95 9.11
N ILE A 137 12.24 1.08 8.41
CA ILE A 137 12.57 -0.27 8.89
C ILE A 137 13.36 -0.20 10.20
N LYS A 138 14.35 0.68 10.30
CA LYS A 138 15.15 0.84 11.51
C LYS A 138 14.35 1.36 12.70
N GLN A 139 13.36 2.21 12.45
CA GLN A 139 12.56 2.83 13.50
C GLN A 139 11.38 1.95 13.94
N HIS A 140 10.74 1.26 13.01
CA HIS A 140 9.45 0.59 13.24
C HIS A 140 9.47 -0.90 12.90
N GLY A 141 10.54 -1.39 12.24
CA GLY A 141 10.60 -2.74 11.71
C GLY A 141 9.82 -2.90 10.41
N ALA A 142 10.01 -4.05 9.77
CA ALA A 142 9.17 -4.53 8.66
C ALA A 142 9.17 -6.05 8.63
N LEU A 143 8.05 -6.65 8.28
CA LEU A 143 7.92 -8.10 8.18
C LEU A 143 8.36 -8.63 6.82
N SER A 144 8.16 -7.87 5.77
CA SER A 144 8.53 -8.25 4.39
C SER A 144 8.58 -7.02 3.49
N CYS A 145 9.32 -7.16 2.40
CA CYS A 145 9.36 -6.18 1.32
C CYS A 145 9.12 -6.88 -0.02
N GLY A 146 8.25 -6.30 -0.86
CA GLY A 146 8.02 -6.73 -2.24
C GLY A 146 8.62 -5.71 -3.21
N ILE A 147 9.43 -6.16 -4.15
CA ILE A 147 10.08 -5.31 -5.15
C ILE A 147 9.71 -5.80 -6.56
N TYR A 148 9.32 -4.86 -7.41
CA TYR A 148 9.11 -5.09 -8.84
C TYR A 148 10.17 -4.32 -9.62
N CYS A 149 11.11 -5.02 -10.22
CA CYS A 149 12.27 -4.42 -10.86
C CYS A 149 12.83 -5.34 -11.95
N ASN A 150 13.20 -4.75 -13.10
CA ASN A 150 13.83 -5.46 -14.23
C ASN A 150 15.36 -5.29 -14.27
N ASP A 151 15.94 -4.46 -13.39
CA ASP A 151 17.38 -4.23 -13.28
C ASP A 151 17.97 -5.18 -12.23
N ALA A 152 18.72 -6.19 -12.70
CA ALA A 152 19.32 -7.21 -11.83
C ALA A 152 20.32 -6.62 -10.83
N ALA A 153 21.14 -5.64 -11.25
CA ALA A 153 22.13 -5.02 -10.37
C ALA A 153 21.46 -4.20 -9.26
N LEU A 154 20.35 -3.53 -9.58
CA LEU A 154 19.53 -2.84 -8.59
C LEU A 154 18.88 -3.84 -7.63
N CYS A 155 18.37 -4.97 -8.12
CA CYS A 155 17.78 -6.02 -7.28
C CYS A 155 18.79 -6.58 -6.28
N GLU A 156 20.02 -6.89 -6.72
CA GLU A 156 21.10 -7.38 -5.84
C GLU A 156 21.44 -6.35 -4.76
N ARG A 157 21.64 -5.09 -5.12
CA ARG A 157 21.91 -4.01 -4.18
C ARG A 157 20.81 -3.83 -3.14
N ILE A 158 19.55 -3.89 -3.56
CA ILE A 158 18.40 -3.81 -2.65
C ILE A 158 18.36 -5.03 -1.72
N ALA A 159 18.61 -6.23 -2.25
CA ALA A 159 18.64 -7.45 -1.46
C ALA A 159 19.68 -7.38 -0.35
N ASP A 160 20.90 -6.92 -0.65
CA ASP A 160 21.96 -6.77 0.34
C ASP A 160 21.57 -5.78 1.46
N GLN A 161 21.04 -4.62 1.09
CA GLN A 161 20.62 -3.61 2.08
C GLN A 161 19.47 -4.09 2.98
N LEU A 162 18.51 -4.85 2.43
CA LEU A 162 17.42 -5.42 3.20
C LEU A 162 17.87 -6.60 4.06
N ALA A 163 18.83 -7.40 3.59
CA ALA A 163 19.45 -8.46 4.38
C ALA A 163 20.18 -7.90 5.62
N GLU A 164 20.90 -6.79 5.47
CA GLU A 164 21.53 -6.07 6.60
C GLU A 164 20.49 -5.54 7.61
N ALA A 165 19.28 -5.22 7.13
CA ALA A 165 18.17 -4.79 7.97
C ALA A 165 17.29 -5.97 8.49
N PHE A 166 17.67 -7.22 8.20
CA PHE A 166 16.93 -8.45 8.55
C PHE A 166 15.49 -8.51 8.02
N VAL A 167 15.23 -7.92 6.84
CA VAL A 167 13.90 -7.93 6.21
C VAL A 167 13.88 -8.90 5.03
N PRO A 168 13.00 -9.91 5.04
CA PRO A 168 12.78 -10.77 3.88
C PRO A 168 12.30 -9.96 2.68
N VAL A 169 12.92 -10.18 1.52
CA VAL A 169 12.55 -9.52 0.26
C VAL A 169 12.10 -10.55 -0.77
N SER A 170 11.07 -10.18 -1.53
CA SER A 170 10.59 -10.94 -2.67
C SER A 170 10.63 -10.06 -3.92
N PHE A 171 11.15 -10.61 -5.02
CA PHE A 171 11.24 -9.90 -6.29
C PHE A 171 10.22 -10.44 -7.29
N ASN A 172 9.50 -9.54 -7.97
CA ASN A 172 8.62 -9.82 -9.11
C ASN A 172 7.61 -10.95 -8.84
N LEU A 173 7.06 -11.01 -7.62
CA LEU A 173 5.98 -11.95 -7.29
C LEU A 173 4.69 -11.55 -8.02
N THR A 174 4.10 -12.50 -8.74
CA THR A 174 2.82 -12.39 -9.47
C THR A 174 1.82 -13.43 -8.99
#